data_66cbdde546981f096987a8b99b623e47
#
_entry.id   66cbdde546981f096987a8b99b623e47
#
_cell.length_a   1.000
_cell.length_b   1.000
_cell.length_c   1.000
_cell.angle_alpha   90.00
_cell.angle_beta   90.00
_cell.angle_gamma   90.00
#
_symmetry.space_group_name_H-M   'P 1'
#
loop_
_entity.id
_entity.type
_entity.pdbx_description
1 polymer ?
#
loop_
_entity_poly.entity_id
_entity_poly.type
_entity_poly.pdbx_seq_one_letter_code
_entity_poly.pdbx_strand_id
1 'polypeptide(L)'
;MSQRVPNILLEQLSDFINKEMGLFFSKERKLDLLRGVSLAAEEFGFSDTEMCINWLLSSPLKKRQIEVLARYLTIGETYFFREARIIQALEREILPAIVEKRRNTSRMIRIWSAGCCSGEEPYSIAILLSRIIPDIESWKIAVLGTDINVDFLDKAQRGIYREWSFRNTPFWLREKYFIKTDDGAYEILPQIKRLVSFSYLNLVQQESSEYLNLQGFDIILCRNVLMYFSQPQVLSVINRFYQSLNDKGWLIVGSSEASHVLFPQFRTVNFPGAIVFQKDLAMEESRTENVLFDMEIDDLIPATTTNYDFSALLNSDNSIEEDVNDEDDFTKAVNFYEQGKYKLAAELFKTLLNDPVFADNPQVYILLAKSYANTGDLKHALHWCSKGIKKYRLEFQLYQLQAEIYQEMGKLEKALEALKNVIYLEPDSFAAYFIMGNLSKQLGKKKEAKKCFENAEKLLRLKERDDVLKEFDGITAGRMIHVIENMKSMESPG
;
A
#
# COMPACT_ATOMS: atom_id res chain seq x y z
N MET A 1 -30.96 -3.89 22.75
CA MET A 1 -30.88 -2.43 22.90
C MET A 1 -29.42 -2.03 22.71
N SER A 2 -29.06 -1.37 21.62
CA SER A 2 -27.69 -0.86 21.38
C SER A 2 -27.40 0.22 22.42
N GLN A 3 -26.60 -0.09 23.44
CA GLN A 3 -26.12 0.90 24.41
C GLN A 3 -25.31 1.93 23.63
N ARG A 4 -25.74 3.19 23.62
CA ARG A 4 -25.01 4.29 23.02
C ARG A 4 -23.86 4.68 23.95
N VAL A 5 -22.63 4.32 23.59
CA VAL A 5 -21.43 4.83 24.26
C VAL A 5 -21.43 6.36 24.19
N PRO A 6 -21.24 7.09 25.31
CA PRO A 6 -21.21 8.55 25.31
C PRO A 6 -20.11 9.11 24.42
N ASN A 7 -20.40 10.18 23.67
CA ASN A 7 -19.42 10.81 22.76
C ASN A 7 -18.15 11.26 23.49
N ILE A 8 -18.29 11.77 24.70
CA ILE A 8 -17.15 12.22 25.51
C ILE A 8 -16.19 11.08 25.86
N LEU A 9 -16.73 9.88 26.10
CA LEU A 9 -15.92 8.69 26.37
C LEU A 9 -15.18 8.20 25.11
N LEU A 10 -15.80 8.34 23.94
CA LEU A 10 -15.15 8.04 22.65
C LEU A 10 -14.05 9.05 22.31
N GLU A 11 -14.19 10.31 22.70
CA GLU A 11 -13.14 11.32 22.55
C GLU A 11 -11.94 10.99 23.44
N GLN A 12 -12.17 10.71 24.69
CA GLN A 12 -11.11 10.29 25.62
C GLN A 12 -10.40 9.03 25.14
N LEU A 13 -11.14 8.06 24.62
CA LEU A 13 -10.56 6.85 24.04
C LEU A 13 -9.74 7.16 22.78
N SER A 14 -10.22 8.03 21.89
CA SER A 14 -9.49 8.44 20.69
C SER A 14 -8.16 9.08 21.03
N ASP A 15 -8.15 10.03 21.99
CA ASP A 15 -6.93 10.67 22.46
C ASP A 15 -5.96 9.69 23.11
N PHE A 16 -6.51 8.75 23.89
CA PHE A 16 -5.71 7.71 24.53
C PHE A 16 -5.08 6.76 23.51
N ILE A 17 -5.84 6.27 22.53
CA ILE A 17 -5.34 5.43 21.44
C ILE A 17 -4.29 6.18 20.60
N ASN A 18 -4.53 7.45 20.29
CA ASN A 18 -3.55 8.29 19.61
C ASN A 18 -2.22 8.38 20.39
N LYS A 19 -2.29 8.57 21.70
CA LYS A 19 -1.09 8.63 22.54
C LYS A 19 -0.35 7.29 22.59
N GLU A 20 -1.06 6.19 22.79
CA GLU A 20 -0.46 4.86 23.02
C GLU A 20 -0.08 4.13 21.73
N MET A 21 -0.81 4.35 20.62
CA MET A 21 -0.67 3.62 19.35
C MET A 21 -0.44 4.53 18.14
N GLY A 22 -0.53 5.85 18.28
CA GLY A 22 -0.41 6.82 17.19
C GLY A 22 -1.66 6.95 16.32
N LEU A 23 -2.61 6.03 16.42
CA LEU A 23 -3.79 5.99 15.56
C LEU A 23 -4.76 7.12 15.91
N PHE A 24 -4.96 8.02 14.97
CA PHE A 24 -5.85 9.15 15.12
C PHE A 24 -7.22 8.86 14.49
N PHE A 25 -8.28 9.10 15.24
CA PHE A 25 -9.66 8.96 14.79
C PHE A 25 -10.34 10.31 14.79
N SER A 26 -10.48 10.92 13.62
CA SER A 26 -11.22 12.17 13.46
C SER A 26 -12.69 12.02 13.85
N LYS A 27 -13.45 13.11 13.93
CA LYS A 27 -14.89 13.08 14.29
C LYS A 27 -15.68 12.12 13.38
N GLU A 28 -15.33 12.08 12.10
CA GLU A 28 -15.97 11.23 11.08
C GLU A 28 -15.62 9.74 11.28
N ARG A 29 -14.46 9.46 11.86
CA ARG A 29 -13.95 8.10 12.08
C ARG A 29 -14.26 7.53 13.48
N LYS A 30 -15.00 8.23 14.31
CA LYS A 30 -15.37 7.74 15.67
C LYS A 30 -16.17 6.44 15.63
N LEU A 31 -16.98 6.24 14.58
CA LEU A 31 -17.72 4.98 14.41
C LEU A 31 -16.78 3.80 14.09
N ASP A 32 -15.68 4.03 13.38
CA ASP A 32 -14.67 2.99 13.14
C ASP A 32 -13.99 2.59 14.44
N LEU A 33 -13.61 3.59 15.26
CA LEU A 33 -13.08 3.36 16.60
C LEU A 33 -14.04 2.53 17.47
N LEU A 34 -15.30 2.96 17.56
CA LEU A 34 -16.31 2.26 18.35
C LEU A 34 -16.48 0.80 17.88
N ARG A 35 -16.57 0.57 16.56
CA ARG A 35 -16.70 -0.77 15.99
C ARG A 35 -15.48 -1.63 16.32
N GLY A 36 -14.27 -1.11 16.12
CA GLY A 36 -13.04 -1.84 16.42
C GLY A 36 -12.90 -2.18 17.88
N VAL A 37 -13.22 -1.23 18.79
CA VAL A 37 -13.16 -1.48 20.22
C VAL A 37 -14.27 -2.41 20.71
N SER A 38 -15.46 -2.39 20.09
CA SER A 38 -16.51 -3.36 20.42
C SER A 38 -16.07 -4.79 20.11
N LEU A 39 -15.38 -5.02 19.00
CA LEU A 39 -14.81 -6.32 18.67
C LEU A 39 -13.66 -6.71 19.63
N ALA A 40 -12.80 -5.76 19.97
CA ALA A 40 -11.74 -5.97 20.95
C ALA A 40 -12.29 -6.28 22.35
N ALA A 41 -13.42 -5.68 22.73
CA ALA A 41 -14.08 -5.91 24.02
C ALA A 41 -14.47 -7.39 24.21
N GLU A 42 -14.98 -8.04 23.17
CA GLU A 42 -15.30 -9.48 23.19
C GLU A 42 -14.04 -10.32 23.46
N GLU A 43 -12.91 -9.98 22.81
CA GLU A 43 -11.64 -10.68 23.04
C GLU A 43 -11.05 -10.42 24.45
N PHE A 44 -11.31 -9.26 25.02
CA PHE A 44 -10.97 -8.94 26.42
C PHE A 44 -11.91 -9.57 27.43
N GLY A 45 -13.01 -10.21 26.99
CA GLY A 45 -14.01 -10.85 27.86
C GLY A 45 -15.08 -9.90 28.38
N PHE A 46 -15.26 -8.73 27.80
CA PHE A 46 -16.33 -7.80 28.17
C PHE A 46 -17.55 -7.99 27.25
N SER A 47 -18.73 -8.10 27.83
CA SER A 47 -20.01 -8.08 27.10
C SER A 47 -20.52 -6.66 26.85
N ASP A 48 -19.94 -5.66 27.51
CA ASP A 48 -20.31 -4.25 27.44
C ASP A 48 -19.12 -3.42 26.98
N THR A 49 -19.27 -2.72 25.84
CA THR A 49 -18.20 -1.91 25.23
C THR A 49 -17.83 -0.71 26.11
N GLU A 50 -18.79 -0.09 26.82
CA GLU A 50 -18.55 1.05 27.70
C GLU A 50 -17.68 0.65 28.89
N MET A 51 -17.98 -0.51 29.49
CA MET A 51 -17.16 -1.07 30.58
C MET A 51 -15.74 -1.37 30.12
N CYS A 52 -15.56 -1.92 28.89
CA CYS A 52 -14.27 -2.16 28.33
C CYS A 52 -13.49 -0.86 28.11
N ILE A 53 -14.11 0.18 27.56
CA ILE A 53 -13.48 1.49 27.37
C ILE A 53 -13.00 2.07 28.68
N ASN A 54 -13.85 2.09 29.71
CA ASN A 54 -13.49 2.58 31.05
C ASN A 54 -12.30 1.79 31.63
N TRP A 55 -12.28 0.47 31.42
CA TRP A 55 -11.16 -0.36 31.85
C TRP A 55 -9.87 -0.02 31.08
N LEU A 56 -9.92 0.16 29.77
CA LEU A 56 -8.76 0.57 28.97
C LEU A 56 -8.20 1.91 29.43
N LEU A 57 -9.07 2.88 29.74
CA LEU A 57 -8.67 4.22 30.18
C LEU A 57 -8.11 4.26 31.61
N SER A 58 -8.29 3.20 32.39
CA SER A 58 -7.91 3.17 33.83
C SER A 58 -6.37 3.14 34.06
N SER A 59 -5.58 2.75 33.05
CA SER A 59 -4.12 2.63 33.17
C SER A 59 -3.47 2.64 31.77
N PRO A 60 -2.16 2.94 31.65
CA PRO A 60 -1.43 2.81 30.39
C PRO A 60 -1.58 1.40 29.79
N LEU A 61 -1.68 1.30 28.45
CA LEU A 61 -1.89 0.03 27.79
C LEU A 61 -0.68 -0.90 27.95
N LYS A 62 -0.95 -2.13 28.33
CA LYS A 62 0.06 -3.20 28.29
C LYS A 62 0.22 -3.71 26.85
N LYS A 63 1.38 -4.28 26.53
CA LYS A 63 1.72 -4.83 25.19
C LYS A 63 0.56 -5.69 24.64
N ARG A 64 0.03 -6.65 25.42
CA ARG A 64 -1.09 -7.49 24.99
C ARG A 64 -2.37 -6.71 24.65
N GLN A 65 -2.65 -5.63 25.37
CA GLN A 65 -3.82 -4.79 25.07
C GLN A 65 -3.63 -4.05 23.75
N ILE A 66 -2.41 -3.53 23.50
CA ILE A 66 -2.05 -2.91 22.23
C ILE A 66 -2.16 -3.93 21.09
N GLU A 67 -1.65 -5.15 21.24
CA GLU A 67 -1.73 -6.22 20.24
C GLU A 67 -3.20 -6.54 19.88
N VAL A 68 -4.07 -6.69 20.87
CA VAL A 68 -5.52 -6.94 20.63
C VAL A 68 -6.17 -5.74 19.94
N LEU A 69 -5.94 -4.53 20.41
CA LEU A 69 -6.50 -3.32 19.80
C LEU A 69 -5.98 -3.15 18.35
N ALA A 70 -4.71 -3.45 18.09
CA ALA A 70 -4.13 -3.34 16.74
C ALA A 70 -4.85 -4.25 15.74
N ARG A 71 -5.27 -5.46 16.12
CA ARG A 71 -6.02 -6.38 15.23
C ARG A 71 -7.29 -5.76 14.66
N TYR A 72 -7.97 -4.95 15.47
CA TYR A 72 -9.28 -4.40 15.12
C TYR A 72 -9.25 -2.94 14.68
N LEU A 73 -8.16 -2.23 14.97
CA LEU A 73 -8.03 -0.79 14.68
C LEU A 73 -7.10 -0.48 13.50
N THR A 74 -6.25 -1.43 13.07
CA THR A 74 -5.37 -1.22 11.93
C THR A 74 -6.00 -1.72 10.63
N ILE A 75 -5.59 -1.12 9.51
CA ILE A 75 -6.05 -1.46 8.17
C ILE A 75 -4.92 -2.20 7.45
N GLY A 76 -5.20 -3.44 7.03
CA GLY A 76 -4.23 -4.32 6.39
C GLY A 76 -4.25 -4.26 4.86
N GLU A 77 -4.19 -3.06 4.27
CA GLU A 77 -4.18 -2.89 2.82
C GLU A 77 -2.77 -2.85 2.27
N THR A 78 -2.33 -3.95 1.66
CA THR A 78 -1.02 -4.06 1.02
C THR A 78 -1.06 -5.04 -0.15
N TYR A 79 -0.08 -4.95 -1.06
CA TYR A 79 0.12 -5.87 -2.18
C TYR A 79 1.55 -5.73 -2.73
N PHE A 80 2.00 -6.76 -3.44
CA PHE A 80 3.34 -6.78 -4.03
C PHE A 80 3.54 -5.64 -5.03
N PHE A 81 4.69 -4.95 -4.93
CA PHE A 81 5.09 -3.85 -5.83
C PHE A 81 4.11 -2.67 -5.87
N ARG A 82 3.42 -2.41 -4.75
CA ARG A 82 2.50 -1.27 -4.59
C ARG A 82 3.18 0.05 -4.96
N GLU A 83 2.44 0.93 -5.69
CA GLU A 83 2.91 2.23 -6.19
C GLU A 83 4.10 2.09 -7.17
N ALA A 84 3.79 1.67 -8.38
CA ALA A 84 4.76 1.34 -9.43
C ALA A 84 5.83 2.41 -9.67
N ARG A 85 5.52 3.70 -9.51
CA ARG A 85 6.47 4.80 -9.71
C ARG A 85 7.57 4.81 -8.65
N ILE A 86 7.21 4.56 -7.41
CA ILE A 86 8.18 4.42 -6.31
C ILE A 86 9.06 3.18 -6.53
N ILE A 87 8.45 2.06 -6.92
CA ILE A 87 9.17 0.82 -7.24
C ILE A 87 10.15 1.03 -8.41
N GLN A 88 9.76 1.78 -9.44
CA GLN A 88 10.65 2.12 -10.55
C GLN A 88 11.83 2.99 -10.12
N ALA A 89 11.61 3.99 -9.27
CA ALA A 89 12.68 4.82 -8.72
C ALA A 89 13.66 3.98 -7.89
N LEU A 90 13.14 3.06 -7.07
CA LEU A 90 13.96 2.10 -6.32
C LEU A 90 14.76 1.18 -7.25
N GLU A 91 14.13 0.58 -8.25
CA GLU A 91 14.76 -0.39 -9.16
C GLU A 91 15.82 0.22 -10.06
N ARG A 92 15.58 1.44 -10.56
CA ARG A 92 16.41 2.02 -11.63
C ARG A 92 17.48 2.97 -11.12
N GLU A 93 17.22 3.66 -10.01
CA GLU A 93 18.06 4.76 -9.55
C GLU A 93 18.63 4.49 -8.15
N ILE A 94 17.78 4.32 -7.14
CA ILE A 94 18.19 4.32 -5.74
C ILE A 94 18.99 3.07 -5.39
N LEU A 95 18.45 1.87 -5.63
CA LEU A 95 19.12 0.62 -5.30
C LEU A 95 20.40 0.41 -6.12
N PRO A 96 20.44 0.64 -7.45
CA PRO A 96 21.69 0.54 -8.22
C PRO A 96 22.79 1.47 -7.69
N ALA A 97 22.46 2.72 -7.33
CA ALA A 97 23.44 3.66 -6.80
C ALA A 97 24.01 3.21 -5.45
N ILE A 98 23.16 2.66 -4.55
CA ILE A 98 23.60 2.10 -3.27
C ILE A 98 24.50 0.87 -3.51
N VAL A 99 24.09 -0.04 -4.41
CA VAL A 99 24.85 -1.25 -4.75
C VAL A 99 26.23 -0.88 -5.29
N GLU A 100 26.31 0.06 -6.23
CA GLU A 100 27.59 0.51 -6.79
C GLU A 100 28.52 1.07 -5.71
N LYS A 101 28.01 1.96 -4.87
CA LYS A 101 28.78 2.54 -3.75
C LYS A 101 29.29 1.49 -2.78
N ARG A 102 28.53 0.42 -2.52
CA ARG A 102 28.84 -0.61 -1.54
C ARG A 102 29.61 -1.81 -2.10
N ARG A 103 29.63 -2.01 -3.43
CA ARG A 103 30.21 -3.18 -4.11
C ARG A 103 31.67 -3.44 -3.74
N ASN A 104 32.47 -2.38 -3.70
CA ASN A 104 33.89 -2.46 -3.43
C ASN A 104 34.26 -2.12 -1.97
N THR A 105 33.26 -2.01 -1.08
CA THR A 105 33.44 -1.66 0.33
C THR A 105 32.83 -2.73 1.24
N SER A 106 31.74 -2.40 1.94
CA SER A 106 31.14 -3.25 2.96
C SER A 106 30.30 -4.40 2.41
N ARG A 107 29.80 -4.30 1.18
CA ARG A 107 28.78 -5.21 0.59
C ARG A 107 27.59 -5.43 1.54
N MET A 108 27.21 -4.39 2.28
CA MET A 108 26.11 -4.44 3.25
C MET A 108 25.06 -3.42 2.89
N ILE A 109 23.79 -3.87 2.86
CA ILE A 109 22.61 -3.03 2.63
C ILE A 109 21.59 -3.35 3.73
N ARG A 110 21.12 -2.29 4.41
CA ARG A 110 20.10 -2.39 5.45
C ARG A 110 18.90 -1.57 5.05
N ILE A 111 17.73 -2.19 4.99
CA ILE A 111 16.47 -1.55 4.61
C ILE A 111 15.43 -1.83 5.68
N TRP A 112 14.65 -0.84 6.02
CA TRP A 112 13.55 -0.96 6.98
C TRP A 112 12.23 -0.61 6.31
N SER A 113 11.26 -1.52 6.37
CA SER A 113 9.86 -1.33 6.00
C SER A 113 9.05 -1.16 7.28
N ALA A 114 8.68 0.07 7.59
CA ALA A 114 7.98 0.46 8.81
C ALA A 114 6.46 0.51 8.57
N GLY A 115 5.68 -0.30 9.29
CA GLY A 115 4.27 -0.56 9.00
C GLY A 115 4.13 -1.51 7.80
N CYS A 116 4.88 -2.64 7.84
CA CYS A 116 5.01 -3.56 6.70
C CYS A 116 3.78 -4.43 6.44
N CYS A 117 2.75 -4.35 7.29
CA CYS A 117 1.54 -5.17 7.19
C CYS A 117 1.88 -6.67 7.05
N SER A 118 1.28 -7.37 6.10
CA SER A 118 1.49 -8.80 5.86
C SER A 118 2.74 -9.13 5.02
N GLY A 119 3.70 -8.20 4.87
CA GLY A 119 5.05 -8.47 4.38
C GLY A 119 5.25 -8.33 2.88
N GLU A 120 4.23 -7.94 2.09
CA GLU A 120 4.35 -7.79 0.65
C GLU A 120 5.38 -6.73 0.25
N GLU A 121 5.50 -5.63 1.01
CA GLU A 121 6.48 -4.57 0.74
C GLU A 121 7.93 -5.04 0.99
N PRO A 122 8.33 -5.54 2.18
CA PRO A 122 9.71 -5.98 2.39
C PRO A 122 10.11 -7.14 1.47
N TYR A 123 9.20 -8.05 1.11
CA TYR A 123 9.50 -9.07 0.12
C TYR A 123 9.62 -8.51 -1.30
N SER A 124 8.85 -7.48 -1.68
CA SER A 124 9.04 -6.79 -2.95
C SER A 124 10.44 -6.18 -3.05
N ILE A 125 10.93 -5.57 -1.98
CA ILE A 125 12.29 -5.01 -1.90
C ILE A 125 13.35 -6.13 -1.98
N ALA A 126 13.17 -7.24 -1.28
CA ALA A 126 14.08 -8.38 -1.34
C ALA A 126 14.15 -8.98 -2.76
N ILE A 127 13.03 -9.06 -3.47
CA ILE A 127 12.98 -9.47 -4.88
C ILE A 127 13.74 -8.48 -5.77
N LEU A 128 13.56 -7.16 -5.59
CA LEU A 128 14.33 -6.16 -6.35
C LEU A 128 15.82 -6.31 -6.13
N LEU A 129 16.27 -6.44 -4.88
CA LEU A 129 17.69 -6.66 -4.55
C LEU A 129 18.23 -7.91 -5.21
N SER A 130 17.50 -9.04 -5.19
CA SER A 130 17.92 -10.30 -5.82
C SER A 130 18.04 -10.19 -7.35
N ARG A 131 17.36 -9.21 -7.96
CA ARG A 131 17.44 -8.93 -9.41
C ARG A 131 18.60 -8.02 -9.77
N ILE A 132 18.91 -7.06 -8.89
CA ILE A 132 19.93 -6.04 -9.12
C ILE A 132 21.33 -6.57 -8.76
N ILE A 133 21.41 -7.50 -7.80
CA ILE A 133 22.67 -8.04 -7.28
C ILE A 133 22.79 -9.51 -7.71
N PRO A 134 23.51 -9.81 -8.82
CA PRO A 134 23.64 -11.20 -9.29
C PRO A 134 24.37 -12.11 -8.30
N ASP A 135 25.32 -11.56 -7.53
CA ASP A 135 26.14 -12.22 -6.51
C ASP A 135 25.62 -11.96 -5.08
N ILE A 136 24.30 -11.92 -4.89
CA ILE A 136 23.64 -11.52 -3.62
C ILE A 136 24.10 -12.36 -2.42
N GLU A 137 24.53 -13.59 -2.66
CA GLU A 137 25.08 -14.48 -1.62
C GLU A 137 26.38 -13.93 -0.98
N SER A 138 27.12 -13.10 -1.71
CA SER A 138 28.32 -12.44 -1.22
C SER A 138 28.05 -11.14 -0.47
N TRP A 139 26.77 -10.76 -0.34
CA TRP A 139 26.30 -9.53 0.30
C TRP A 139 25.67 -9.80 1.65
N LYS A 140 25.78 -8.84 2.55
CA LYS A 140 25.05 -8.81 3.82
C LYS A 140 23.79 -7.98 3.64
N ILE A 141 22.72 -8.61 3.18
CA ILE A 141 21.42 -7.97 2.98
C ILE A 141 20.55 -8.18 4.21
N ALA A 142 20.00 -7.11 4.75
CA ALA A 142 19.04 -7.15 5.85
C ALA A 142 17.85 -6.25 5.53
N VAL A 143 16.70 -6.84 5.21
CA VAL A 143 15.43 -6.15 5.08
C VAL A 143 14.62 -6.43 6.34
N LEU A 144 14.38 -5.40 7.15
CA LEU A 144 13.57 -5.47 8.36
C LEU A 144 12.16 -5.00 8.07
N GLY A 145 11.16 -5.84 8.28
CA GLY A 145 9.75 -5.47 8.32
C GLY A 145 9.27 -5.29 9.77
N THR A 146 8.61 -4.18 10.08
CA THR A 146 8.01 -3.98 11.40
C THR A 146 6.56 -3.55 11.29
N ASP A 147 5.73 -4.01 12.21
CA ASP A 147 4.33 -3.62 12.33
C ASP A 147 3.87 -3.70 13.79
N ILE A 148 2.82 -2.97 14.14
CA ILE A 148 2.16 -3.04 15.44
C ILE A 148 1.18 -4.22 15.53
N ASN A 149 0.72 -4.74 14.38
CA ASN A 149 -0.24 -5.83 14.32
C ASN A 149 0.48 -7.18 14.19
N VAL A 150 0.44 -7.96 15.25
CA VAL A 150 1.10 -9.27 15.32
C VAL A 150 0.54 -10.29 14.34
N ASP A 151 -0.76 -10.24 14.02
CA ASP A 151 -1.38 -11.18 13.07
C ASP A 151 -0.88 -10.91 11.64
N PHE A 152 -0.59 -9.65 11.31
CA PHE A 152 0.05 -9.30 10.05
C PHE A 152 1.47 -9.83 9.99
N LEU A 153 2.24 -9.69 11.07
CA LEU A 153 3.60 -10.21 11.15
C LEU A 153 3.65 -11.74 11.06
N ASP A 154 2.70 -12.44 11.67
CA ASP A 154 2.58 -13.89 11.56
C ASP A 154 2.31 -14.34 10.12
N LYS A 155 1.46 -13.59 9.40
CA LYS A 155 1.21 -13.82 7.97
C LYS A 155 2.47 -13.53 7.14
N ALA A 156 3.16 -12.42 7.44
CA ALA A 156 4.41 -12.04 6.79
C ALA A 156 5.51 -13.11 7.00
N GLN A 157 5.68 -13.62 8.22
CA GLN A 157 6.65 -14.68 8.53
C GLN A 157 6.35 -15.98 7.82
N ARG A 158 5.06 -16.35 7.68
CA ARG A 158 4.68 -17.52 6.87
C ARG A 158 5.08 -17.34 5.41
N GLY A 159 4.92 -16.14 4.86
CA GLY A 159 5.28 -15.83 3.48
C GLY A 159 4.37 -16.52 2.46
N ILE A 160 3.11 -16.77 2.82
CA ILE A 160 2.12 -17.45 1.98
C ILE A 160 1.02 -16.43 1.62
N TYR A 161 0.78 -16.28 0.34
CA TYR A 161 -0.08 -15.23 -0.21
C TYR A 161 -1.10 -15.79 -1.18
N ARG A 162 -2.26 -15.12 -1.29
CA ARG A 162 -3.28 -15.43 -2.28
C ARG A 162 -3.21 -14.48 -3.47
N GLU A 163 -3.93 -14.78 -4.52
CA GLU A 163 -3.95 -14.04 -5.79
C GLU A 163 -4.10 -12.52 -5.59
N TRP A 164 -4.91 -12.09 -4.61
CA TRP A 164 -5.15 -10.67 -4.32
C TRP A 164 -3.91 -9.88 -3.90
N SER A 165 -2.95 -10.51 -3.26
CA SER A 165 -1.67 -9.87 -2.94
C SER A 165 -0.82 -9.58 -4.17
N PHE A 166 -1.18 -10.14 -5.34
CA PHE A 166 -0.47 -9.96 -6.61
C PHE A 166 -1.22 -9.09 -7.62
N ARG A 167 -2.35 -8.46 -7.21
CA ARG A 167 -3.03 -7.50 -8.07
C ARG A 167 -2.03 -6.43 -8.50
N ASN A 168 -2.01 -6.07 -9.75
CA ASN A 168 -1.02 -5.17 -10.34
C ASN A 168 0.43 -5.70 -10.36
N THR A 169 0.67 -6.97 -10.01
CA THR A 169 2.01 -7.56 -10.09
C THR A 169 2.14 -8.35 -11.39
N PRO A 170 3.20 -8.12 -12.19
CA PRO A 170 3.43 -8.91 -13.39
C PRO A 170 3.49 -10.40 -13.09
N PHE A 171 2.73 -11.21 -13.85
CA PHE A 171 2.58 -12.64 -13.63
C PHE A 171 3.93 -13.39 -13.53
N TRP A 172 4.92 -13.02 -14.38
CA TRP A 172 6.25 -13.64 -14.38
C TRP A 172 7.01 -13.47 -13.06
N LEU A 173 6.74 -12.40 -12.29
CA LEU A 173 7.35 -12.20 -10.97
C LEU A 173 6.85 -13.26 -9.99
N ARG A 174 5.57 -13.54 -10.01
CA ARG A 174 4.98 -14.59 -9.19
C ARG A 174 5.52 -15.96 -9.56
N GLU A 175 5.56 -16.31 -10.84
CA GLU A 175 6.14 -17.60 -11.28
C GLU A 175 7.62 -17.75 -10.92
N LYS A 176 8.38 -16.67 -10.93
CA LYS A 176 9.82 -16.73 -10.67
C LYS A 176 10.18 -16.78 -9.18
N TYR A 177 9.39 -16.15 -8.31
CA TYR A 177 9.76 -15.93 -6.92
C TYR A 177 8.84 -16.61 -5.91
N PHE A 178 7.83 -17.35 -6.40
CA PHE A 178 6.89 -18.06 -5.53
C PHE A 178 6.65 -19.48 -6.02
N ILE A 179 6.33 -20.37 -5.07
CA ILE A 179 5.91 -21.73 -5.32
C ILE A 179 4.40 -21.80 -5.05
N LYS A 180 3.64 -22.33 -6.02
CA LYS A 180 2.21 -22.55 -5.82
C LYS A 180 2.00 -23.72 -4.87
N THR A 181 1.22 -23.51 -3.82
CA THR A 181 0.86 -24.52 -2.84
C THR A 181 -0.34 -25.34 -3.31
N ASP A 182 -0.60 -26.49 -2.70
CA ASP A 182 -1.69 -27.40 -3.09
C ASP A 182 -3.08 -26.77 -2.90
N ASP A 183 -3.23 -25.84 -1.95
CA ASP A 183 -4.47 -25.09 -1.69
C ASP A 183 -4.62 -23.86 -2.61
N GLY A 184 -3.71 -23.67 -3.59
CA GLY A 184 -3.76 -22.61 -4.58
C GLY A 184 -3.20 -21.26 -4.11
N ALA A 185 -2.57 -21.20 -2.94
CA ALA A 185 -1.82 -20.05 -2.50
C ALA A 185 -0.39 -20.04 -3.12
N TYR A 186 0.43 -19.08 -2.76
CA TYR A 186 1.77 -18.87 -3.29
C TYR A 186 2.74 -18.60 -2.13
N GLU A 187 3.70 -19.48 -1.94
CA GLU A 187 4.75 -19.33 -0.93
C GLU A 187 5.98 -18.68 -1.54
N ILE A 188 6.50 -17.64 -0.89
CA ILE A 188 7.75 -16.96 -1.31
C ILE A 188 8.94 -17.94 -1.24
N LEU A 189 9.81 -17.89 -2.25
CA LEU A 189 11.00 -18.76 -2.29
C LEU A 189 11.88 -18.56 -1.07
N PRO A 190 12.45 -19.65 -0.49
CA PRO A 190 13.32 -19.59 0.69
C PRO A 190 14.51 -18.64 0.52
N GLN A 191 15.07 -18.53 -0.67
CA GLN A 191 16.18 -17.63 -1.00
C GLN A 191 15.82 -16.14 -0.91
N ILE A 192 14.55 -15.77 -1.08
CA ILE A 192 14.05 -14.41 -0.86
C ILE A 192 13.67 -14.23 0.60
N LYS A 193 12.98 -15.23 1.18
CA LYS A 193 12.48 -15.22 2.55
C LYS A 193 13.60 -14.96 3.56
N ARG A 194 14.79 -15.56 3.39
CA ARG A 194 15.94 -15.38 4.29
C ARG A 194 16.53 -13.95 4.31
N LEU A 195 16.25 -13.12 3.29
CA LEU A 195 16.72 -11.73 3.24
C LEU A 195 15.88 -10.80 4.11
N VAL A 196 14.72 -11.29 4.59
CA VAL A 196 13.72 -10.49 5.31
C VAL A 196 13.56 -11.03 6.73
N SER A 197 13.53 -10.15 7.69
CA SER A 197 13.17 -10.44 9.08
C SER A 197 12.00 -9.56 9.51
N PHE A 198 11.18 -10.08 10.43
CA PHE A 198 10.02 -9.36 10.93
C PHE A 198 10.12 -9.20 12.44
N SER A 199 9.68 -8.02 12.95
CA SER A 199 9.65 -7.71 14.37
C SER A 199 8.44 -6.84 14.70
N TYR A 200 7.89 -7.05 15.89
CA TYR A 200 6.89 -6.15 16.43
C TYR A 200 7.53 -4.79 16.72
N LEU A 201 6.86 -3.72 16.34
CA LEU A 201 7.25 -2.37 16.69
C LEU A 201 6.05 -1.43 16.67
N ASN A 202 5.87 -0.70 17.77
CA ASN A 202 4.98 0.44 17.83
C ASN A 202 5.77 1.73 17.51
N LEU A 203 5.49 2.35 16.36
CA LEU A 203 6.24 3.50 15.87
C LEU A 203 6.17 4.75 16.77
N VAL A 204 5.18 4.87 17.64
CA VAL A 204 5.03 6.04 18.52
C VAL A 204 5.62 5.85 19.91
N GLN A 205 5.90 4.62 20.32
CA GLN A 205 6.43 4.30 21.64
C GLN A 205 7.89 4.76 21.78
N GLN A 206 8.18 5.66 22.72
CA GLN A 206 9.48 6.35 22.81
C GLN A 206 10.58 5.57 23.53
N GLU A 207 10.23 4.68 24.46
CA GLU A 207 11.18 4.08 25.42
C GLU A 207 11.50 2.61 25.17
N SER A 208 11.18 2.04 24.00
CA SER A 208 11.50 0.66 23.77
C SER A 208 13.00 0.50 23.46
N SER A 209 13.68 -0.37 24.20
CA SER A 209 15.05 -0.85 23.87
C SER A 209 15.16 -1.38 22.42
N GLU A 210 14.03 -1.65 21.80
CA GLU A 210 13.90 -2.08 20.41
C GLU A 210 14.38 -1.01 19.42
N TYR A 211 14.18 0.30 19.72
CA TYR A 211 14.69 1.40 18.89
C TYR A 211 16.20 1.64 18.98
N LEU A 212 16.86 1.25 20.07
CA LEU A 212 18.30 1.46 20.25
C LEU A 212 19.14 0.72 19.18
N ASN A 213 18.60 -0.34 18.58
CA ASN A 213 19.23 -1.11 17.53
C ASN A 213 18.82 -0.73 16.10
N LEU A 214 17.89 0.25 15.96
CA LEU A 214 17.37 0.69 14.66
C LEU A 214 18.18 1.86 14.10
N GLN A 215 19.47 1.64 13.82
CA GLN A 215 20.36 2.63 13.24
C GLN A 215 21.07 2.07 12.01
N GLY A 216 21.56 2.96 11.18
CA GLY A 216 22.40 2.61 10.04
C GLY A 216 21.64 2.01 8.86
N PHE A 217 20.42 2.45 8.61
CA PHE A 217 19.66 2.06 7.42
C PHE A 217 20.04 2.91 6.21
N ASP A 218 20.14 2.25 5.05
CA ASP A 218 20.35 2.90 3.76
C ASP A 218 19.01 3.38 3.18
N ILE A 219 17.91 2.67 3.48
CA ILE A 219 16.55 3.04 3.07
C ILE A 219 15.59 2.73 4.22
N ILE A 220 14.66 3.66 4.47
CA ILE A 220 13.46 3.44 5.29
C ILE A 220 12.24 3.66 4.40
N LEU A 221 11.33 2.68 4.35
CA LEU A 221 10.02 2.80 3.73
C LEU A 221 8.97 2.90 4.84
N CYS A 222 8.13 3.93 4.80
CA CYS A 222 6.96 4.08 5.68
C CYS A 222 5.81 4.59 4.83
N ARG A 223 5.12 3.68 4.16
CA ARG A 223 4.16 4.02 3.12
C ARG A 223 2.74 3.68 3.54
N ASN A 224 1.85 4.65 3.40
CA ASN A 224 0.44 4.54 3.79
C ASN A 224 0.24 4.18 5.27
N VAL A 225 1.06 4.76 6.15
CA VAL A 225 1.05 4.57 7.60
C VAL A 225 0.88 5.90 8.33
N LEU A 226 1.65 6.92 7.93
CA LEU A 226 1.66 8.23 8.60
C LEU A 226 0.32 8.94 8.48
N MET A 227 -0.46 8.66 7.44
CA MET A 227 -1.81 9.18 7.25
C MET A 227 -2.81 8.79 8.35
N TYR A 228 -2.49 7.79 9.16
CA TYR A 228 -3.31 7.37 10.29
C TYR A 228 -2.91 8.03 11.60
N PHE A 229 -1.80 8.78 11.62
CA PHE A 229 -1.24 9.38 12.84
C PHE A 229 -1.66 10.84 12.96
N SER A 230 -1.69 11.34 14.20
CA SER A 230 -1.81 12.78 14.44
C SER A 230 -0.52 13.50 14.05
N GLN A 231 -0.59 14.77 13.69
CA GLN A 231 0.55 15.56 13.25
C GLN A 231 1.74 15.54 14.25
N PRO A 232 1.55 15.70 15.58
CA PRO A 232 2.66 15.59 16.52
C PRO A 232 3.33 14.20 16.49
N GLN A 233 2.56 13.12 16.33
CA GLN A 233 3.11 11.77 16.22
C GLN A 233 3.88 11.57 14.90
N VAL A 234 3.36 12.11 13.79
CA VAL A 234 4.05 12.10 12.49
C VAL A 234 5.43 12.75 12.62
N LEU A 235 5.52 13.95 13.18
CA LEU A 235 6.79 14.66 13.35
C LEU A 235 7.79 13.88 14.23
N SER A 236 7.30 13.28 15.32
CA SER A 236 8.12 12.45 16.21
C SER A 236 8.67 11.22 15.47
N VAL A 237 7.85 10.53 14.69
CA VAL A 237 8.25 9.35 13.90
C VAL A 237 9.25 9.73 12.80
N ILE A 238 8.99 10.82 12.07
CA ILE A 238 9.89 11.32 11.02
C ILE A 238 11.28 11.66 11.60
N ASN A 239 11.34 12.29 12.79
CA ASN A 239 12.61 12.60 13.43
C ASN A 239 13.39 11.33 13.79
N ARG A 240 12.72 10.29 14.26
CA ARG A 240 13.34 8.98 14.51
C ARG A 240 13.85 8.31 13.24
N PHE A 241 13.10 8.39 12.15
CA PHE A 241 13.58 7.89 10.85
C PHE A 241 14.84 8.63 10.41
N TYR A 242 14.89 9.97 10.60
CA TYR A 242 16.09 10.75 10.31
C TYR A 242 17.30 10.27 11.12
N GLN A 243 17.12 10.01 12.41
CA GLN A 243 18.19 9.50 13.27
C GLN A 243 18.64 8.08 12.88
N SER A 244 17.69 7.22 12.43
CA SER A 244 17.95 5.84 12.06
C SER A 244 18.67 5.68 10.71
N LEU A 245 18.58 6.68 9.82
CA LEU A 245 19.19 6.65 8.50
C LEU A 245 20.69 6.97 8.55
N ASN A 246 21.45 6.32 7.68
CA ASN A 246 22.79 6.73 7.31
C ASN A 246 22.79 8.08 6.62
N ASP A 247 23.93 8.79 6.60
CA ASP A 247 24.08 9.93 5.71
C ASP A 247 23.90 9.50 4.26
N LYS A 248 23.16 10.33 3.48
CA LYS A 248 22.69 10.03 2.12
C LYS A 248 21.73 8.82 2.05
N GLY A 249 21.19 8.38 3.19
CA GLY A 249 20.13 7.40 3.26
C GLY A 249 18.77 7.98 2.81
N TRP A 250 17.85 7.11 2.43
CA TRP A 250 16.58 7.49 1.80
C TRP A 250 15.38 7.20 2.70
N LEU A 251 14.47 8.15 2.81
CA LEU A 251 13.14 7.96 3.37
C LEU A 251 12.12 7.97 2.23
N ILE A 252 11.31 6.94 2.15
CA ILE A 252 10.28 6.74 1.12
C ILE A 252 8.92 6.61 1.82
N VAL A 253 8.02 7.51 1.50
CA VAL A 253 6.64 7.52 2.02
C VAL A 253 5.64 7.29 0.90
N GLY A 254 4.37 7.07 1.22
CA GLY A 254 3.31 6.96 0.23
C GLY A 254 3.11 8.27 -0.54
N SER A 255 2.65 8.18 -1.78
CA SER A 255 2.47 9.36 -2.65
C SER A 255 1.54 10.42 -2.05
N SER A 256 0.52 9.99 -1.29
CA SER A 256 -0.41 10.89 -0.58
C SER A 256 0.17 11.49 0.72
N GLU A 257 1.30 10.96 1.20
CA GLU A 257 1.95 11.38 2.45
C GLU A 257 3.15 12.31 2.18
N ALA A 258 3.61 12.38 0.92
CA ALA A 258 4.76 13.17 0.54
C ALA A 258 4.43 14.67 0.56
N SER A 259 4.96 15.40 1.54
CA SER A 259 4.78 16.84 1.72
C SER A 259 6.10 17.49 2.08
N HIS A 260 6.50 18.52 1.35
CA HIS A 260 7.72 19.28 1.64
C HIS A 260 7.69 19.93 3.03
N VAL A 261 6.49 20.23 3.55
CA VAL A 261 6.30 20.86 4.87
C VAL A 261 6.56 19.86 6.01
N LEU A 262 6.22 18.59 5.82
CA LEU A 262 6.38 17.56 6.85
C LEU A 262 7.81 17.02 6.98
N PHE A 263 8.64 17.18 5.95
CA PHE A 263 10.00 16.62 5.89
C PHE A 263 11.10 17.68 5.73
N PRO A 264 11.07 18.81 6.50
CA PRO A 264 11.98 19.92 6.28
C PRO A 264 13.47 19.56 6.49
N GLN A 265 13.77 18.58 7.37
CA GLN A 265 15.13 18.12 7.65
C GLN A 265 15.75 17.27 6.52
N PHE A 266 14.94 16.83 5.55
CA PHE A 266 15.40 16.04 4.43
C PHE A 266 15.62 16.89 3.18
N ARG A 267 16.53 16.46 2.34
CA ARG A 267 16.60 16.89 0.95
C ARG A 267 15.53 16.20 0.14
N THR A 268 14.63 16.96 -0.46
CA THR A 268 13.63 16.39 -1.39
C THR A 268 14.28 16.06 -2.73
N VAL A 269 14.02 14.86 -3.23
CA VAL A 269 14.47 14.39 -4.54
C VAL A 269 13.26 13.95 -5.35
N ASN A 270 13.11 14.51 -6.55
CA ASN A 270 12.00 14.22 -7.45
C ASN A 270 12.46 13.23 -8.54
N PHE A 271 11.79 12.08 -8.61
CA PHE A 271 11.85 11.15 -9.74
C PHE A 271 10.57 11.27 -10.58
N PRO A 272 10.53 10.79 -11.82
CA PRO A 272 9.31 10.82 -12.63
C PRO A 272 8.14 10.10 -11.94
N GLY A 273 7.21 10.91 -11.38
CA GLY A 273 6.01 10.42 -10.67
C GLY A 273 6.26 9.88 -9.26
N ALA A 274 7.40 10.20 -8.63
CA ALA A 274 7.69 9.86 -7.23
C ALA A 274 8.49 10.97 -6.55
N ILE A 275 8.10 11.33 -5.33
CA ILE A 275 8.83 12.23 -4.44
C ILE A 275 9.41 11.39 -3.32
N VAL A 276 10.70 11.51 -3.08
CA VAL A 276 11.41 10.81 -2.03
C VAL A 276 12.32 11.77 -1.26
N PHE A 277 12.75 11.38 -0.09
CA PHE A 277 13.48 12.22 0.82
C PHE A 277 14.85 11.61 1.13
N GLN A 278 15.91 12.41 1.10
CA GLN A 278 17.26 11.96 1.36
C GLN A 278 17.83 12.69 2.57
N LYS A 279 18.41 11.96 3.53
CA LYS A 279 19.20 12.55 4.61
C LYS A 279 20.49 13.13 4.03
N ASP A 280 20.77 14.39 4.33
CA ASP A 280 21.96 15.10 3.85
C ASP A 280 22.55 15.95 4.98
N LEU A 281 23.58 15.43 5.64
CA LEU A 281 24.22 16.11 6.78
C LEU A 281 24.91 17.43 6.36
N ALA A 282 25.39 17.55 5.13
CA ALA A 282 25.99 18.78 4.65
C ALA A 282 24.98 19.95 4.54
N MET A 283 23.68 19.64 4.33
CA MET A 283 22.63 20.65 4.39
C MET A 283 22.31 21.08 5.83
N GLU A 284 22.49 20.21 6.80
CA GLU A 284 22.26 20.51 8.22
C GLU A 284 23.34 21.45 8.75
N GLU A 285 24.60 21.22 8.39
CA GLU A 285 25.73 22.12 8.74
C GLU A 285 25.55 23.52 8.15
N SER A 286 25.15 23.61 6.87
CA SER A 286 24.92 24.91 6.24
C SER A 286 23.70 25.67 6.80
N ARG A 287 22.70 24.97 7.35
CA ARG A 287 21.55 25.58 8.05
C ARG A 287 21.96 26.11 9.43
N THR A 288 22.75 25.34 10.18
CA THR A 288 23.26 25.73 11.48
C THR A 288 24.22 26.92 11.37
N GLU A 289 25.06 26.99 10.35
CA GLU A 289 25.92 28.14 10.08
C GLU A 289 25.10 29.38 9.74
N ASN A 290 24.05 29.28 8.92
CA ASN A 290 23.16 30.40 8.60
C ASN A 290 22.36 30.88 9.82
N VAL A 291 21.90 29.98 10.68
CA VAL A 291 21.19 30.32 11.92
C VAL A 291 22.13 31.00 12.92
N LEU A 292 23.40 30.57 13.01
CA LEU A 292 24.41 31.23 13.85
C LEU A 292 24.79 32.60 13.28
N PHE A 293 24.83 32.77 11.96
CA PHE A 293 25.09 34.03 11.31
C PHE A 293 23.92 35.05 11.48
N ASP A 294 22.68 34.56 11.44
CA ASP A 294 21.48 35.35 11.71
C ASP A 294 21.32 35.69 13.20
N MET A 295 21.82 34.86 14.13
CA MET A 295 21.79 35.15 15.57
C MET A 295 22.79 36.26 15.99
N GLU A 296 23.86 36.52 15.22
CA GLU A 296 24.79 37.63 15.51
C GLU A 296 24.26 39.01 15.09
N ILE A 297 23.18 39.09 14.33
CA ILE A 297 22.58 40.34 13.83
C ILE A 297 21.32 40.75 14.62
N ASP A 298 20.65 39.87 15.34
CA ASP A 298 19.30 40.11 15.91
C ASP A 298 19.25 40.30 17.44
N ASP A 299 20.35 40.62 18.10
CA ASP A 299 20.33 40.94 19.56
C ASP A 299 19.69 42.32 19.90
N LEU A 300 18.88 42.90 19.00
CA LEU A 300 18.26 44.22 19.17
C LEU A 300 16.72 44.28 19.07
N ILE A 301 15.99 43.16 19.05
CA ILE A 301 14.51 43.20 18.99
C ILE A 301 13.91 42.33 20.11
N PRO A 302 13.02 42.89 20.97
CA PRO A 302 12.40 42.09 22.06
C PRO A 302 11.40 41.11 21.53
N ALA A 303 11.45 39.89 22.09
CA ALA A 303 10.56 38.77 21.79
C ALA A 303 9.08 39.11 21.91
N THR A 304 8.38 39.19 20.80
CA THR A 304 6.93 39.04 20.76
C THR A 304 6.62 37.63 20.31
N THR A 305 6.13 36.86 21.25
CA THR A 305 5.55 35.51 21.02
C THR A 305 4.37 35.63 20.07
N THR A 306 4.60 35.33 18.80
CA THR A 306 3.50 35.04 17.87
C THR A 306 3.25 33.54 17.86
N ASN A 307 2.17 33.12 18.50
CA ASN A 307 1.59 31.83 18.29
C ASN A 307 1.21 31.74 16.80
N TYR A 308 1.94 30.91 16.06
CA TYR A 308 1.52 30.53 14.72
C TYR A 308 0.37 29.55 14.86
N ASP A 309 -0.84 30.02 14.59
CA ASP A 309 -2.03 29.20 14.41
C ASP A 309 -1.92 28.46 13.08
N PHE A 310 -1.56 27.18 13.17
CA PHE A 310 -1.35 26.29 12.02
C PHE A 310 -2.66 25.92 11.31
N SER A 311 -3.81 26.24 11.91
CA SER A 311 -5.13 26.07 11.27
C SER A 311 -5.33 26.95 10.04
N ALA A 312 -4.60 28.08 9.96
CA ALA A 312 -4.64 28.98 8.80
C ALA A 312 -3.86 28.46 7.59
N LEU A 313 -2.88 27.57 7.77
CA LEU A 313 -2.10 26.98 6.65
C LEU A 313 -2.80 25.76 6.00
N LEU A 314 -3.72 25.12 6.72
CA LEU A 314 -4.59 24.09 6.16
C LEU A 314 -5.78 24.69 5.41
N ASN A 315 -6.05 26.00 5.58
CA ASN A 315 -7.17 26.70 4.98
C ASN A 315 -6.76 27.71 3.88
N SER A 316 -5.48 27.76 3.48
CA SER A 316 -5.01 28.74 2.49
C SER A 316 -5.34 28.37 1.03
N ASP A 317 -6.10 27.30 0.78
CA ASP A 317 -6.69 27.03 -0.54
C ASP A 317 -8.22 27.04 -0.55
N ASN A 318 -8.88 27.57 0.47
CA ASN A 318 -10.33 27.79 0.44
C ASN A 318 -10.70 29.10 1.15
N SER A 319 -10.34 30.23 0.56
CA SER A 319 -11.12 31.47 0.70
C SER A 319 -12.09 31.58 -0.49
N ILE A 320 -13.05 30.69 -0.52
CA ILE A 320 -14.33 30.87 -1.22
C ILE A 320 -15.39 30.67 -0.13
N GLU A 321 -16.24 31.67 -0.02
CA GLU A 321 -17.38 31.79 0.87
C GLU A 321 -18.13 30.45 1.06
N GLU A 322 -18.65 30.26 2.29
CA GLU A 322 -19.62 29.24 2.63
C GLU A 322 -20.84 29.31 1.68
N ASP A 323 -20.68 28.72 0.50
CA ASP A 323 -21.76 28.05 -0.18
C ASP A 323 -21.69 26.60 0.24
N VAL A 324 -22.77 26.11 0.80
CA VAL A 324 -23.04 24.70 1.09
C VAL A 324 -22.79 23.92 -0.19
N ASN A 325 -21.55 23.50 -0.45
CA ASN A 325 -21.23 22.55 -1.49
C ASN A 325 -21.70 21.19 -0.99
N ASP A 326 -22.87 20.77 -1.47
CA ASP A 326 -23.26 19.37 -1.59
C ASP A 326 -22.19 18.66 -2.42
N GLU A 327 -21.12 18.20 -1.75
CA GLU A 327 -20.20 17.26 -2.36
C GLU A 327 -21.03 16.05 -2.75
N ASP A 328 -21.18 15.84 -4.04
CA ASP A 328 -21.98 14.78 -4.63
C ASP A 328 -21.63 13.44 -3.97
N ASP A 329 -22.64 12.71 -3.53
CA ASP A 329 -22.46 11.43 -2.83
C ASP A 329 -21.61 10.43 -3.63
N PHE A 330 -21.54 10.56 -4.94
CA PHE A 330 -20.63 9.79 -5.78
C PHE A 330 -19.17 10.16 -5.51
N THR A 331 -18.84 11.44 -5.45
CA THR A 331 -17.48 11.92 -5.12
C THR A 331 -17.08 11.46 -3.71
N LYS A 332 -17.98 11.54 -2.74
CA LYS A 332 -17.74 10.99 -1.38
C LYS A 332 -17.48 9.49 -1.41
N ALA A 333 -18.24 8.73 -2.20
CA ALA A 333 -18.03 7.28 -2.34
C ALA A 333 -16.68 6.94 -2.98
N VAL A 334 -16.27 7.69 -4.01
CA VAL A 334 -14.96 7.57 -4.66
C VAL A 334 -13.84 7.90 -3.65
N ASN A 335 -13.97 8.99 -2.90
CA ASN A 335 -13.02 9.36 -1.86
C ASN A 335 -12.88 8.27 -0.79
N PHE A 336 -13.99 7.64 -0.36
CA PHE A 336 -13.90 6.49 0.54
C PHE A 336 -13.19 5.30 -0.09
N TYR A 337 -13.42 5.03 -1.36
CA TYR A 337 -12.74 3.97 -2.10
C TYR A 337 -11.23 4.24 -2.18
N GLU A 338 -10.82 5.43 -2.57
CA GLU A 338 -9.42 5.85 -2.68
C GLU A 338 -8.69 5.86 -1.32
N GLN A 339 -9.42 6.18 -0.26
CA GLN A 339 -8.92 6.10 1.13
C GLN A 339 -8.85 4.66 1.68
N GLY A 340 -9.18 3.63 0.88
CA GLY A 340 -9.21 2.24 1.35
C GLY A 340 -10.37 1.90 2.28
N LYS A 341 -11.33 2.80 2.47
CA LYS A 341 -12.54 2.61 3.30
C LYS A 341 -13.61 1.84 2.51
N TYR A 342 -13.24 0.68 1.99
CA TYR A 342 -14.04 -0.08 1.01
C TYR A 342 -15.44 -0.44 1.50
N LYS A 343 -15.63 -0.70 2.80
CA LYS A 343 -16.98 -0.99 3.35
C LYS A 343 -17.89 0.22 3.26
N LEU A 344 -17.40 1.41 3.63
CA LEU A 344 -18.15 2.65 3.53
C LEU A 344 -18.41 3.04 2.08
N ALA A 345 -17.40 2.88 1.22
CA ALA A 345 -17.56 3.08 -0.21
C ALA A 345 -18.65 2.16 -0.78
N ALA A 346 -18.64 0.86 -0.42
CA ALA A 346 -19.64 -0.10 -0.88
C ALA A 346 -21.06 0.27 -0.41
N GLU A 347 -21.24 0.70 0.84
CA GLU A 347 -22.53 1.14 1.36
C GLU A 347 -23.03 2.36 0.58
N LEU A 348 -22.17 3.35 0.35
CA LEU A 348 -22.56 4.57 -0.35
C LEU A 348 -22.80 4.33 -1.85
N PHE A 349 -21.95 3.56 -2.54
CA PHE A 349 -22.22 3.16 -3.92
C PHE A 349 -23.54 2.36 -4.06
N LYS A 350 -23.88 1.56 -3.06
CA LYS A 350 -25.15 0.84 -3.04
C LYS A 350 -26.36 1.75 -2.89
N THR A 351 -26.26 2.84 -2.10
CA THR A 351 -27.34 3.84 -2.00
C THR A 351 -27.49 4.62 -3.30
N LEU A 352 -26.37 4.97 -3.96
CA LEU A 352 -26.36 5.66 -5.26
C LEU A 352 -27.07 4.88 -6.37
N LEU A 353 -27.12 3.55 -6.29
CA LEU A 353 -27.88 2.76 -7.26
C LEU A 353 -29.40 2.94 -7.19
N ASN A 354 -29.91 3.53 -6.10
CA ASN A 354 -31.32 3.90 -5.95
C ASN A 354 -31.60 5.34 -6.42
N ASP A 355 -30.57 6.13 -6.69
CA ASP A 355 -30.69 7.48 -7.22
C ASP A 355 -30.80 7.44 -8.76
N PRO A 356 -31.83 8.03 -9.36
CA PRO A 356 -32.01 8.06 -10.82
C PRO A 356 -30.82 8.65 -11.57
N VAL A 357 -30.07 9.60 -10.98
CA VAL A 357 -28.92 10.27 -11.60
C VAL A 357 -27.74 9.31 -11.76
N PHE A 358 -27.52 8.44 -10.76
CA PHE A 358 -26.38 7.51 -10.72
C PHE A 358 -26.75 6.07 -11.09
N ALA A 359 -28.03 5.74 -11.08
CA ALA A 359 -28.52 4.41 -11.44
C ALA A 359 -28.08 3.97 -12.84
N ASP A 360 -27.80 4.90 -13.74
CA ASP A 360 -27.34 4.67 -15.12
C ASP A 360 -25.84 4.90 -15.34
N ASN A 361 -25.03 4.88 -14.24
CA ASN A 361 -23.59 5.02 -14.33
C ASN A 361 -22.91 3.64 -14.13
N PRO A 362 -22.21 3.05 -15.14
CA PRO A 362 -21.50 1.78 -15.01
C PRO A 362 -20.39 1.82 -13.98
N GLN A 363 -19.77 2.99 -13.74
CA GLN A 363 -18.69 3.15 -12.77
C GLN A 363 -19.14 2.84 -11.34
N VAL A 364 -20.41 3.11 -11.00
CA VAL A 364 -20.97 2.76 -9.69
C VAL A 364 -20.92 1.24 -9.46
N TYR A 365 -21.29 0.42 -10.47
CA TYR A 365 -21.23 -1.02 -10.38
C TYR A 365 -19.79 -1.53 -10.30
N ILE A 366 -18.85 -0.93 -11.06
CA ILE A 366 -17.43 -1.29 -11.06
C ILE A 366 -16.83 -1.01 -9.69
N LEU A 367 -17.00 0.20 -9.16
CA LEU A 367 -16.44 0.60 -7.88
C LEU A 367 -17.07 -0.13 -6.70
N LEU A 368 -18.37 -0.40 -6.76
CA LEU A 368 -19.07 -1.21 -5.77
C LEU A 368 -18.53 -2.65 -5.74
N ALA A 369 -18.39 -3.28 -6.90
CA ALA A 369 -17.84 -4.62 -7.00
C ALA A 369 -16.36 -4.67 -6.55
N LYS A 370 -15.55 -3.67 -6.94
CA LYS A 370 -14.17 -3.52 -6.47
C LYS A 370 -14.11 -3.32 -4.95
N SER A 371 -15.02 -2.54 -4.37
CA SER A 371 -15.09 -2.32 -2.92
C SER A 371 -15.31 -3.64 -2.18
N TYR A 372 -16.25 -4.48 -2.64
CA TYR A 372 -16.45 -5.80 -2.04
C TYR A 372 -15.27 -6.74 -2.27
N ALA A 373 -14.65 -6.72 -3.46
CA ALA A 373 -13.45 -7.52 -3.73
C ALA A 373 -12.30 -7.14 -2.79
N ASN A 374 -12.08 -5.85 -2.57
CA ASN A 374 -11.06 -5.33 -1.65
C ASN A 374 -11.31 -5.72 -0.19
N THR A 375 -12.56 -5.97 0.21
CA THR A 375 -12.86 -6.52 1.56
C THR A 375 -12.76 -8.04 1.64
N GLY A 376 -12.43 -8.72 0.54
CA GLY A 376 -12.40 -10.19 0.46
C GLY A 376 -13.77 -10.84 0.25
N ASP A 377 -14.85 -10.05 0.15
CA ASP A 377 -16.20 -10.56 -0.08
C ASP A 377 -16.45 -10.79 -1.59
N LEU A 378 -15.76 -11.79 -2.12
CA LEU A 378 -15.82 -12.13 -3.53
C LEU A 378 -17.21 -12.54 -4.03
N LYS A 379 -18.08 -13.02 -3.13
CA LYS A 379 -19.47 -13.39 -3.49
C LYS A 379 -20.29 -12.16 -3.82
N HIS A 380 -20.24 -11.13 -2.97
CA HIS A 380 -20.93 -9.86 -3.22
C HIS A 380 -20.28 -9.09 -4.37
N ALA A 381 -18.95 -9.10 -4.48
CA ALA A 381 -18.23 -8.53 -5.62
C ALA A 381 -18.73 -9.12 -6.95
N LEU A 382 -18.80 -10.45 -7.07
CA LEU A 382 -19.31 -11.15 -8.26
C LEU A 382 -20.79 -10.83 -8.52
N HIS A 383 -21.60 -10.75 -7.46
CA HIS A 383 -23.02 -10.39 -7.59
C HIS A 383 -23.21 -9.03 -8.25
N TRP A 384 -22.52 -7.99 -7.72
CA TRP A 384 -22.65 -6.64 -8.24
C TRP A 384 -22.01 -6.47 -9.62
N CYS A 385 -20.89 -7.09 -9.87
CA CYS A 385 -20.27 -7.15 -11.18
C CYS A 385 -21.21 -7.80 -12.22
N SER A 386 -21.82 -8.95 -11.90
CA SER A 386 -22.77 -9.62 -12.79
C SER A 386 -24.05 -8.82 -13.01
N LYS A 387 -24.50 -8.05 -12.00
CA LYS A 387 -25.65 -7.14 -12.13
C LYS A 387 -25.31 -5.97 -13.04
N GLY A 388 -24.11 -5.42 -12.94
CA GLY A 388 -23.58 -4.42 -13.86
C GLY A 388 -23.51 -4.92 -15.30
N ILE A 389 -22.98 -6.12 -15.54
CA ILE A 389 -22.91 -6.75 -16.87
C ILE A 389 -24.30 -6.92 -17.51
N LYS A 390 -25.31 -7.33 -16.73
CA LYS A 390 -26.69 -7.45 -17.26
C LYS A 390 -27.23 -6.13 -17.79
N LYS A 391 -26.86 -5.01 -17.14
CA LYS A 391 -27.33 -3.67 -17.51
C LYS A 391 -26.45 -3.05 -18.61
N TYR A 392 -25.12 -3.24 -18.53
CA TYR A 392 -24.11 -2.63 -19.39
C TYR A 392 -23.31 -3.69 -20.13
N ARG A 393 -23.95 -4.36 -21.10
CA ARG A 393 -23.36 -5.50 -21.83
C ARG A 393 -22.14 -5.15 -22.68
N LEU A 394 -21.91 -3.89 -23.00
CA LEU A 394 -20.78 -3.41 -23.81
C LEU A 394 -19.65 -2.80 -22.97
N GLU A 395 -19.77 -2.81 -21.64
CA GLU A 395 -18.75 -2.28 -20.73
C GLU A 395 -17.70 -3.35 -20.43
N PHE A 396 -16.57 -3.32 -21.15
CA PHE A 396 -15.52 -4.34 -21.06
C PHE A 396 -14.87 -4.40 -19.67
N GLN A 397 -14.78 -3.28 -18.94
CA GLN A 397 -14.21 -3.21 -17.60
C GLN A 397 -14.95 -4.10 -16.60
N LEU A 398 -16.25 -4.29 -16.77
CA LEU A 398 -17.03 -5.20 -15.93
C LEU A 398 -16.67 -6.66 -16.19
N TYR A 399 -16.43 -7.05 -17.44
CA TYR A 399 -15.97 -8.41 -17.77
C TYR A 399 -14.54 -8.65 -17.33
N GLN A 400 -13.69 -7.63 -17.40
CA GLN A 400 -12.33 -7.70 -16.89
C GLN A 400 -12.36 -7.92 -15.37
N LEU A 401 -13.12 -7.11 -14.62
CA LEU A 401 -13.29 -7.27 -13.18
C LEU A 401 -13.90 -8.63 -12.83
N GLN A 402 -14.86 -9.13 -13.62
CA GLN A 402 -15.43 -10.47 -13.43
C GLN A 402 -14.38 -11.55 -13.59
N ALA A 403 -13.47 -11.42 -14.55
CA ALA A 403 -12.37 -12.35 -14.74
C ALA A 403 -11.42 -12.34 -13.55
N GLU A 404 -11.06 -11.16 -13.02
CA GLU A 404 -10.24 -11.00 -11.83
C GLU A 404 -10.88 -11.66 -10.61
N ILE A 405 -12.18 -11.42 -10.38
CA ILE A 405 -12.94 -12.05 -9.29
C ILE A 405 -12.98 -13.58 -9.43
N TYR A 406 -13.21 -14.11 -10.65
CA TYR A 406 -13.20 -15.56 -10.88
C TYR A 406 -11.82 -16.18 -10.67
N GLN A 407 -10.74 -15.48 -11.02
CA GLN A 407 -9.37 -15.92 -10.73
C GLN A 407 -9.15 -16.05 -9.22
N GLU A 408 -9.54 -15.01 -8.47
CA GLU A 408 -9.44 -15.00 -7.01
C GLU A 408 -10.27 -16.12 -6.35
N MET A 409 -11.41 -16.46 -6.96
CA MET A 409 -12.23 -17.61 -6.53
C MET A 409 -11.67 -18.97 -6.97
N GLY A 410 -10.56 -19.03 -7.71
CA GLY A 410 -10.00 -20.26 -8.29
C GLY A 410 -10.82 -20.86 -9.45
N LYS A 411 -11.76 -20.10 -10.02
CA LYS A 411 -12.66 -20.56 -11.11
C LYS A 411 -12.10 -20.19 -12.49
N LEU A 412 -10.93 -20.77 -12.83
CA LEU A 412 -10.14 -20.38 -13.98
C LEU A 412 -10.87 -20.47 -15.33
N GLU A 413 -11.73 -21.50 -15.52
CA GLU A 413 -12.54 -21.63 -16.74
C GLU A 413 -13.51 -20.46 -16.91
N LYS A 414 -14.15 -20.03 -15.81
CA LYS A 414 -15.07 -18.88 -15.84
C LYS A 414 -14.33 -17.58 -16.05
N ALA A 415 -13.11 -17.46 -15.54
CA ALA A 415 -12.25 -16.32 -15.82
C ALA A 415 -11.89 -16.25 -17.32
N LEU A 416 -11.58 -17.38 -17.96
CA LEU A 416 -11.36 -17.44 -19.40
C LEU A 416 -12.59 -17.02 -20.21
N GLU A 417 -13.79 -17.42 -19.79
CA GLU A 417 -15.03 -17.01 -20.46
C GLU A 417 -15.25 -15.50 -20.36
N ALA A 418 -15.00 -14.92 -19.19
CA ALA A 418 -15.10 -13.47 -18.99
C ALA A 418 -14.08 -12.72 -19.87
N LEU A 419 -12.83 -13.19 -19.95
CA LEU A 419 -11.80 -12.58 -20.81
C LEU A 419 -12.10 -12.71 -22.30
N LYS A 420 -12.79 -13.76 -22.75
CA LYS A 420 -13.28 -13.85 -24.15
C LYS A 420 -14.24 -12.69 -24.47
N ASN A 421 -15.10 -12.32 -23.52
CA ASN A 421 -15.97 -11.15 -23.69
C ASN A 421 -15.17 -9.85 -23.72
N VAL A 422 -14.10 -9.72 -22.92
CA VAL A 422 -13.19 -8.57 -22.99
C VAL A 422 -12.58 -8.45 -24.38
N ILE A 423 -12.03 -9.55 -24.93
CA ILE A 423 -11.44 -9.56 -26.29
C ILE A 423 -12.48 -9.30 -27.38
N TYR A 424 -13.71 -9.74 -27.19
CA TYR A 424 -14.80 -9.47 -28.14
C TYR A 424 -15.12 -7.97 -28.20
N LEU A 425 -15.11 -7.28 -27.05
CA LEU A 425 -15.40 -5.85 -26.94
C LEU A 425 -14.19 -4.97 -27.26
N GLU A 426 -12.99 -5.42 -26.87
CA GLU A 426 -11.71 -4.75 -27.05
C GLU A 426 -10.71 -5.70 -27.73
N PRO A 427 -10.80 -5.90 -29.06
CA PRO A 427 -9.94 -6.86 -29.80
C PRO A 427 -8.45 -6.55 -29.74
N ASP A 428 -8.09 -5.29 -29.49
CA ASP A 428 -6.71 -4.82 -29.43
C ASP A 428 -6.12 -4.86 -28.00
N SER A 429 -6.85 -5.43 -27.04
CA SER A 429 -6.37 -5.59 -25.67
C SER A 429 -5.32 -6.69 -25.58
N PHE A 430 -4.04 -6.33 -25.77
CA PHE A 430 -2.92 -7.25 -25.56
C PHE A 430 -2.90 -7.81 -24.14
N ALA A 431 -3.34 -7.02 -23.16
CA ALA A 431 -3.44 -7.42 -21.76
C ALA A 431 -4.39 -8.60 -21.56
N ALA A 432 -5.58 -8.54 -22.16
CA ALA A 432 -6.55 -9.63 -22.09
C ALA A 432 -6.02 -10.91 -22.74
N TYR A 433 -5.36 -10.82 -23.90
CA TYR A 433 -4.70 -11.96 -24.54
C TYR A 433 -3.60 -12.55 -23.67
N PHE A 434 -2.78 -11.72 -23.07
CA PHE A 434 -1.69 -12.17 -22.19
C PHE A 434 -2.22 -12.89 -20.95
N ILE A 435 -3.23 -12.35 -20.27
CA ILE A 435 -3.87 -12.98 -19.12
C ILE A 435 -4.54 -14.30 -19.54
N MET A 436 -5.25 -14.31 -20.66
CA MET A 436 -5.83 -15.53 -21.21
C MET A 436 -4.79 -16.61 -21.51
N GLY A 437 -3.64 -16.23 -22.06
CA GLY A 437 -2.50 -17.13 -22.31
C GLY A 437 -2.04 -17.80 -21.01
N ASN A 438 -1.86 -17.02 -19.96
CA ASN A 438 -1.45 -17.51 -18.66
C ASN A 438 -2.47 -18.47 -18.03
N LEU A 439 -3.76 -18.12 -18.06
CA LEU A 439 -4.82 -18.99 -17.54
C LEU A 439 -4.94 -20.29 -18.33
N SER A 440 -4.84 -20.21 -19.67
CA SER A 440 -4.85 -21.40 -20.52
C SER A 440 -3.67 -22.33 -20.24
N LYS A 441 -2.49 -21.75 -19.94
CA LYS A 441 -1.30 -22.51 -19.53
C LYS A 441 -1.54 -23.23 -18.19
N GLN A 442 -2.10 -22.54 -17.20
CA GLN A 442 -2.44 -23.13 -15.90
C GLN A 442 -3.44 -24.30 -16.04
N LEU A 443 -4.37 -24.20 -16.96
CA LEU A 443 -5.36 -25.24 -17.26
C LEU A 443 -4.82 -26.36 -18.18
N GLY A 444 -3.53 -26.35 -18.53
CA GLY A 444 -2.91 -27.34 -19.41
C GLY A 444 -3.29 -27.19 -20.89
N LYS A 445 -3.99 -26.12 -21.28
CA LYS A 445 -4.46 -25.85 -22.66
C LYS A 445 -3.35 -25.22 -23.51
N LYS A 446 -2.24 -25.94 -23.70
CA LYS A 446 -1.00 -25.43 -24.32
C LYS A 446 -1.22 -24.75 -25.69
N LYS A 447 -2.06 -25.34 -26.57
CA LYS A 447 -2.34 -24.76 -27.90
C LYS A 447 -3.06 -23.41 -27.81
N GLU A 448 -4.02 -23.26 -26.90
CA GLU A 448 -4.75 -22.01 -26.67
C GLU A 448 -3.82 -20.96 -26.04
N ALA A 449 -3.00 -21.35 -25.07
CA ALA A 449 -1.99 -20.48 -24.45
C ALA A 449 -1.04 -19.89 -25.48
N LYS A 450 -0.46 -20.73 -26.34
CA LYS A 450 0.45 -20.29 -27.42
C LYS A 450 -0.21 -19.27 -28.34
N LYS A 451 -1.45 -19.55 -28.80
CA LYS A 451 -2.19 -18.64 -29.69
C LYS A 451 -2.47 -17.30 -29.00
N CYS A 452 -2.80 -17.30 -27.72
CA CYS A 452 -3.03 -16.07 -26.96
C CYS A 452 -1.74 -15.24 -26.82
N PHE A 453 -0.61 -15.87 -26.51
CA PHE A 453 0.68 -15.19 -26.44
C PHE A 453 1.13 -14.64 -27.80
N GLU A 454 0.89 -15.35 -28.90
CA GLU A 454 1.16 -14.86 -30.26
C GLU A 454 0.33 -13.62 -30.60
N ASN A 455 -0.96 -13.60 -30.22
CA ASN A 455 -1.82 -12.43 -30.41
C ASN A 455 -1.36 -11.24 -29.56
N ALA A 456 -1.05 -11.46 -28.27
CA ALA A 456 -0.53 -10.41 -27.40
C ALA A 456 0.77 -9.81 -27.94
N GLU A 457 1.70 -10.67 -28.40
CA GLU A 457 2.96 -10.23 -29.00
C GLU A 457 2.73 -9.41 -30.28
N LYS A 458 1.83 -9.88 -31.17
CA LYS A 458 1.48 -9.16 -32.39
C LYS A 458 0.96 -7.76 -32.11
N LEU A 459 0.07 -7.60 -31.14
CA LEU A 459 -0.47 -6.29 -30.74
C LEU A 459 0.61 -5.39 -30.12
N LEU A 460 1.50 -5.95 -29.30
CA LEU A 460 2.62 -5.21 -28.70
C LEU A 460 3.63 -4.74 -29.76
N ARG A 461 3.85 -5.51 -30.82
CA ARG A 461 4.75 -5.11 -31.93
C ARG A 461 4.22 -3.94 -32.77
N LEU A 462 2.94 -3.58 -32.61
CA LEU A 462 2.36 -2.37 -33.22
C LEU A 462 2.66 -1.11 -32.42
N LYS A 463 3.17 -1.24 -31.20
CA LYS A 463 3.60 -0.14 -30.32
C LYS A 463 5.10 0.10 -30.48
N GLU A 464 5.57 1.31 -30.13
CA GLU A 464 7.01 1.56 -30.06
C GLU A 464 7.62 0.78 -28.88
N ARG A 465 8.89 0.35 -29.01
CA ARG A 465 9.53 -0.49 -27.98
C ARG A 465 9.59 0.16 -26.60
N ASP A 466 9.69 1.49 -26.57
CA ASP A 466 9.79 2.29 -25.36
C ASP A 466 8.41 2.77 -24.84
N ASP A 467 7.32 2.44 -25.55
CA ASP A 467 5.97 2.74 -25.11
C ASP A 467 5.69 2.07 -23.77
N VAL A 468 5.29 2.89 -22.81
CA VAL A 468 4.95 2.47 -21.45
C VAL A 468 3.53 1.92 -21.42
N LEU A 469 3.40 0.64 -21.08
CA LEU A 469 2.12 -0.04 -20.96
C LEU A 469 1.47 0.30 -19.60
N LYS A 470 0.41 1.09 -19.63
CA LYS A 470 -0.30 1.53 -18.41
C LYS A 470 -0.93 0.34 -17.65
N GLU A 471 -1.39 -0.65 -18.39
CA GLU A 471 -2.01 -1.88 -17.87
C GLU A 471 -1.03 -2.82 -17.15
N PHE A 472 0.28 -2.58 -17.31
CA PHE A 472 1.36 -3.37 -16.71
C PHE A 472 2.39 -2.49 -16.00
N ASP A 473 1.92 -1.51 -15.24
CA ASP A 473 2.71 -0.71 -14.29
C ASP A 473 4.05 -0.17 -14.86
N GLY A 474 3.99 0.31 -16.10
CA GLY A 474 5.13 0.98 -16.71
C GLY A 474 6.18 0.05 -17.33
N ILE A 475 5.88 -1.23 -17.53
CA ILE A 475 6.69 -2.09 -18.39
C ILE A 475 6.60 -1.55 -19.82
N THR A 476 7.74 -1.46 -20.52
CA THR A 476 7.74 -1.07 -21.93
C THR A 476 7.26 -2.21 -22.83
N ALA A 477 6.70 -1.87 -23.98
CA ALA A 477 6.24 -2.84 -24.97
C ALA A 477 7.37 -3.81 -25.38
N GLY A 478 8.59 -3.29 -25.58
CA GLY A 478 9.76 -4.11 -25.91
C GLY A 478 10.10 -5.12 -24.81
N ARG A 479 10.00 -4.74 -23.54
CA ARG A 479 10.26 -5.65 -22.41
C ARG A 479 9.16 -6.71 -22.26
N MET A 480 7.90 -6.34 -22.51
CA MET A 480 6.79 -7.28 -22.48
C MET A 480 6.87 -8.32 -23.61
N ILE A 481 7.28 -7.90 -24.82
CA ILE A 481 7.56 -8.80 -25.93
C ILE A 481 8.60 -9.86 -25.51
N HIS A 482 9.72 -9.42 -24.91
CA HIS A 482 10.76 -10.36 -24.45
C HIS A 482 10.25 -11.36 -23.39
N VAL A 483 9.37 -10.92 -22.48
CA VAL A 483 8.72 -11.81 -21.51
C VAL A 483 7.88 -12.88 -22.22
N ILE A 484 7.10 -12.48 -23.23
CA ILE A 484 6.25 -13.41 -24.01
C ILE A 484 7.12 -14.39 -24.82
N GLU A 485 8.20 -13.93 -25.43
CA GLU A 485 9.14 -14.78 -26.18
C GLU A 485 9.77 -15.86 -25.27
N ASN A 486 10.20 -15.47 -24.07
CA ASN A 486 10.73 -16.42 -23.08
C ASN A 486 9.68 -17.45 -22.62
N MET A 487 8.42 -17.04 -22.44
CA MET A 487 7.34 -17.96 -22.09
C MET A 487 7.05 -18.97 -23.19
N LYS A 488 7.20 -18.58 -24.46
CA LYS A 488 7.02 -19.46 -25.63
C LYS A 488 8.17 -20.44 -25.80
N SER A 489 9.42 -20.00 -25.52
CA SER A 489 10.62 -20.83 -25.67
C SER A 489 10.73 -21.94 -24.63
N MET A 490 10.21 -21.72 -23.41
CA MET A 490 10.16 -22.75 -22.35
C MET A 490 9.21 -23.92 -22.66
N GLU A 491 8.42 -23.85 -23.74
CA GLU A 491 7.45 -24.88 -24.16
C GLU A 491 7.92 -25.74 -25.34
N SER A 492 9.11 -25.49 -25.89
CA SER A 492 9.70 -26.35 -26.94
C SER A 492 10.30 -27.59 -26.25
N PRO A 493 9.74 -28.81 -26.47
CA PRO A 493 10.42 -30.01 -26.02
C PRO A 493 11.69 -30.16 -26.85
N GLY A 494 12.86 -30.31 -26.16
CA GLY A 494 14.08 -30.83 -26.77
C GLY A 494 13.87 -32.27 -27.22
#